data_cb82d8a7084112d54c4678100f839501
#
_entry.id   cb82d8a7084112d54c4678100f839501
#
_cell.length_a   1.000
_cell.length_b   1.000
_cell.length_c   1.000
_cell.angle_alpha   90.00
_cell.angle_beta   90.00
_cell.angle_gamma   90.00
#
_symmetry.space_group_name_H-M   'P 1'
#
loop_
_entity.id
_entity.type
_entity.pdbx_description
1 polymer ?
#
loop_
_entity_poly.entity_id
_entity_poly.type
_entity_poly.pdbx_seq_one_letter_code
_entity_poly.pdbx_strand_id
1 'polypeptide(L)'
;MDDDRQDSRGQTEDNLPEENLPMEEEGSAQGLFSTPYLCEIAGSVRGVTYLSLLYDIANLLSITADVKDSLDKVLMLLAERLHMLQGTITLVSPQSGELRIEASYGLKPAERSRGHYVQGEGIIGHVVQSGQPMYISNVSEEPRFLNRTRSRNLSKSDISYICVPIRLNRQVVGALSVDRLLTDPAQLEEEQQLLFIIAMLLGYAAWEAQRKMDEKNAVPGRPKGFIGSSEVMQRVYAQIMQVSHSQTTVFIQGESGTGKELAARAIHEASSRSERQFVSLNCAAIPESLIESELFGHERGAFTGAVSARKGHFEQADGGTLFLDEIGELSLMAQAKILRVLQERSFERLGATVPIHVDVRLITATNRNLEKMVAEGTFRRDLYYRLNVFPIVLPPLRDRQDDILPLAHYFVQRFSEQAHREGVRLSLAAMDMLQRYDWPGNIRELENAMERAVLLLGQQSLILPQHLPQSMHVFAEQDQEGGQAQKRNTNATLQEHLDELEKACIIDAMHDCHGQIVKAAEVLGLTQRILGLRLKKYNIDYKEFRRKKP
;
A
#
# COMPACT_ATOMS: atom_id res chain seq x y z
N MET A 1 -18.03 64.55 33.76
CA MET A 1 -18.31 64.28 35.17
C MET A 1 -17.55 63.01 35.45
N ASP A 2 -16.25 63.17 35.70
CA ASP A 2 -15.65 63.34 37.02
C ASP A 2 -15.74 62.03 37.80
N ASP A 3 -14.77 61.46 38.37
CA ASP A 3 -13.40 61.85 38.73
C ASP A 3 -12.70 60.62 39.32
N ASP A 4 -11.50 60.43 38.97
CA ASP A 4 -10.28 60.39 39.80
C ASP A 4 -10.18 59.53 41.08
N ARG A 5 -9.01 58.94 41.15
CA ARG A 5 -8.02 58.71 42.24
C ARG A 5 -7.75 57.22 42.56
N GLN A 6 -6.55 56.78 42.24
CA GLN A 6 -5.30 56.74 42.98
C GLN A 6 -5.50 56.14 44.42
N ASP A 7 -4.80 55.16 44.88
CA ASP A 7 -3.36 55.03 45.10
C ASP A 7 -3.01 53.73 45.88
N SER A 8 -1.83 53.25 45.61
CA SER A 8 -0.75 52.74 46.44
C SER A 8 -0.85 51.48 47.34
N ARG A 9 0.15 50.69 47.11
CA ARG A 9 1.09 50.01 48.02
C ARG A 9 0.64 48.76 48.80
N GLY A 10 1.49 47.73 48.62
CA GLY A 10 1.67 46.65 49.58
C GLY A 10 2.46 45.47 49.05
N GLN A 11 3.78 45.55 49.12
CA GLN A 11 4.70 44.42 49.01
C GLN A 11 4.45 43.43 50.13
N THR A 12 4.42 42.17 49.87
CA THR A 12 4.96 41.12 50.74
C THR A 12 5.51 39.97 49.89
N GLU A 13 6.82 39.82 49.98
CA GLU A 13 7.60 38.65 49.64
C GLU A 13 7.15 37.49 50.52
N ASP A 14 6.86 36.35 49.91
CA ASP A 14 6.89 35.06 50.61
C ASP A 14 7.65 34.06 49.77
N ASN A 15 8.84 33.72 50.28
CA ASN A 15 9.72 32.64 49.87
C ASN A 15 9.07 31.30 50.14
N LEU A 16 8.98 30.45 49.14
CA LEU A 16 8.85 28.99 49.30
C LEU A 16 9.90 28.27 48.43
N PRO A 17 10.45 27.15 48.87
CA PRO A 17 11.71 26.60 48.37
C PRO A 17 11.56 25.85 47.05
N GLU A 18 12.60 25.97 46.21
CA GLU A 18 12.82 25.21 45.02
C GLU A 18 13.01 23.73 45.36
N GLU A 19 12.04 22.89 45.05
CA GLU A 19 12.23 21.44 44.98
C GLU A 19 12.92 21.07 43.65
N ASN A 20 14.16 20.62 43.76
CA ASN A 20 14.93 19.98 42.70
C ASN A 20 14.25 18.69 42.28
N LEU A 21 13.57 18.69 41.11
CA LEU A 21 13.23 17.50 40.36
C LEU A 21 14.37 17.20 39.37
N PRO A 22 14.82 15.95 39.24
CA PRO A 22 15.86 15.60 38.27
C PRO A 22 15.29 15.74 36.85
N MET A 23 15.97 16.57 36.05
CA MET A 23 15.77 16.66 34.61
C MET A 23 16.13 15.30 33.97
N GLU A 24 15.12 14.56 33.50
CA GLU A 24 15.34 13.48 32.57
C GLU A 24 15.98 14.06 31.30
N GLU A 25 17.14 13.57 30.96
CA GLU A 25 17.83 13.84 29.69
C GLU A 25 16.93 13.39 28.52
N GLU A 26 16.13 14.31 27.99
CA GLU A 26 15.63 14.19 26.63
C GLU A 26 16.82 14.18 25.67
N GLY A 27 17.17 12.99 25.20
CA GLY A 27 18.11 12.78 24.10
C GLY A 27 17.62 13.49 22.84
N SER A 28 17.74 14.80 22.79
CA SER A 28 17.38 15.62 21.66
C SER A 28 18.38 15.40 20.53
N ALA A 29 17.86 14.98 19.37
CA ALA A 29 18.53 14.96 18.07
C ALA A 29 18.98 16.37 17.59
N GLN A 30 19.16 17.34 18.48
CA GLN A 30 19.57 18.72 18.23
C GLN A 30 21.10 18.92 18.24
N GLY A 31 21.90 17.89 18.51
CA GLY A 31 23.36 18.01 18.66
C GLY A 31 24.18 17.98 17.37
N LEU A 32 23.61 17.67 16.20
CA LEU A 32 24.39 17.47 14.96
C LEU A 32 24.59 18.73 14.09
N PHE A 33 23.92 19.84 14.39
CA PHE A 33 24.06 21.09 13.62
C PHE A 33 24.08 22.31 14.53
N SER A 34 25.14 22.43 15.35
CA SER A 34 25.41 23.72 15.97
C SER A 34 26.07 24.64 14.94
N THR A 35 25.49 25.83 14.78
CA THR A 35 25.97 26.94 13.92
C THR A 35 27.47 27.27 14.00
N PRO A 36 28.26 26.94 15.06
CA PRO A 36 29.70 27.13 15.09
C PRO A 36 30.48 26.34 14.03
N TYR A 37 30.06 25.14 13.66
CA TYR A 37 30.78 24.29 12.70
C TYR A 37 30.79 24.83 11.27
N LEU A 38 29.72 25.45 10.81
CA LEU A 38 29.67 26.08 9.49
C LEU A 38 30.61 27.30 9.40
N CYS A 39 30.85 27.99 10.52
CA CYS A 39 31.79 29.11 10.59
C CYS A 39 33.27 28.63 10.58
N GLU A 40 33.59 27.48 11.19
CA GLU A 40 34.94 26.90 11.14
C GLU A 40 35.30 26.37 9.75
N ILE A 41 34.36 25.71 9.07
CA ILE A 41 34.54 25.26 7.69
C ILE A 41 34.77 26.45 6.74
N ALA A 42 34.06 27.55 6.91
CA ALA A 42 34.18 28.74 6.05
C ALA A 42 35.53 29.46 6.17
N GLY A 43 36.28 29.28 7.25
CA GLY A 43 37.61 29.89 7.46
C GLY A 43 38.80 29.12 6.87
N SER A 44 38.59 27.90 6.38
CA SER A 44 39.62 27.07 5.78
C SER A 44 39.64 27.16 4.25
N VAL A 45 40.77 26.91 3.60
CA VAL A 45 40.87 26.85 2.11
C VAL A 45 39.93 25.74 1.57
N ARG A 46 39.73 24.65 2.32
CA ARG A 46 38.80 23.56 1.99
C ARG A 46 37.33 24.02 2.11
N GLY A 47 37.02 24.82 3.11
CA GLY A 47 35.67 25.38 3.31
C GLY A 47 35.21 26.23 2.13
N VAL A 48 36.08 27.02 1.55
CA VAL A 48 35.78 27.81 0.32
C VAL A 48 35.47 26.86 -0.85
N THR A 49 36.19 25.75 -0.96
CA THR A 49 35.99 24.75 -2.02
C THR A 49 34.62 24.05 -1.83
N TYR A 50 34.25 23.72 -0.61
CA TYR A 50 32.94 23.08 -0.29
C TYR A 50 31.77 24.03 -0.54
N LEU A 51 31.88 25.31 -0.16
CA LEU A 51 30.86 26.32 -0.46
C LEU A 51 30.69 26.55 -1.96
N SER A 52 31.81 26.59 -2.74
CA SER A 52 31.75 26.66 -4.21
C SER A 52 31.02 25.43 -4.79
N LEU A 53 31.31 24.23 -4.30
CA LEU A 53 30.64 22.99 -4.74
C LEU A 53 29.15 23.02 -4.45
N LEU A 54 28.73 23.44 -3.25
CA LEU A 54 27.31 23.55 -2.88
C LEU A 54 26.60 24.57 -3.78
N TYR A 55 27.24 25.71 -4.09
CA TYR A 55 26.69 26.72 -4.98
C TYR A 55 26.54 26.18 -6.42
N ASP A 56 27.57 25.49 -6.96
CA ASP A 56 27.53 24.88 -8.28
C ASP A 56 26.41 23.84 -8.39
N ILE A 57 26.22 22.99 -7.35
CA ILE A 57 25.13 22.00 -7.27
C ILE A 57 23.76 22.68 -7.21
N ALA A 58 23.60 23.71 -6.36
CA ALA A 58 22.33 24.43 -6.23
C ALA A 58 21.92 25.10 -7.56
N ASN A 59 22.89 25.73 -8.24
CA ASN A 59 22.67 26.31 -9.57
C ASN A 59 22.27 25.23 -10.59
N LEU A 60 22.99 24.11 -10.64
CA LEU A 60 22.72 23.03 -11.57
C LEU A 60 21.29 22.48 -11.38
N LEU A 61 20.87 22.28 -10.13
CA LEU A 61 19.51 21.80 -9.81
C LEU A 61 18.42 22.82 -10.14
N SER A 62 18.71 24.12 -10.15
CA SER A 62 17.74 25.18 -10.47
C SER A 62 17.55 25.43 -11.96
N ILE A 63 18.54 25.11 -12.81
CA ILE A 63 18.54 25.48 -14.24
C ILE A 63 18.11 24.32 -15.15
N THR A 64 18.33 23.06 -14.72
CA THR A 64 18.18 21.89 -15.60
C THR A 64 16.72 21.39 -15.61
N ALA A 65 16.12 21.34 -16.80
CA ALA A 65 14.74 20.86 -16.99
C ALA A 65 14.61 19.32 -16.86
N ASP A 66 15.68 18.55 -17.14
CA ASP A 66 15.71 17.11 -16.97
C ASP A 66 16.39 16.72 -15.66
N VAL A 67 15.60 16.23 -14.73
CA VAL A 67 16.05 15.86 -13.38
C VAL A 67 17.10 14.75 -13.41
N LYS A 68 16.98 13.78 -14.31
CA LYS A 68 17.94 12.68 -14.40
C LYS A 68 19.32 13.18 -14.85
N ASP A 69 19.35 14.03 -15.85
CA ASP A 69 20.57 14.70 -16.32
C ASP A 69 21.21 15.55 -15.20
N SER A 70 20.36 16.19 -14.36
CA SER A 70 20.83 16.92 -13.17
C SER A 70 21.52 16.01 -12.16
N LEU A 71 20.92 14.85 -11.84
CA LEU A 71 21.48 13.90 -10.87
C LEU A 71 22.82 13.31 -11.37
N ASP A 72 22.90 12.95 -12.66
CA ASP A 72 24.16 12.45 -13.25
C ASP A 72 25.26 13.55 -13.23
N LYS A 73 24.92 14.82 -13.54
CA LYS A 73 25.85 15.95 -13.47
C LYS A 73 26.31 16.26 -12.06
N VAL A 74 25.44 16.15 -11.06
CA VAL A 74 25.85 16.30 -9.66
C VAL A 74 26.89 15.25 -9.28
N LEU A 75 26.68 13.98 -9.66
CA LEU A 75 27.68 12.94 -9.42
C LEU A 75 29.00 13.20 -10.13
N MET A 76 28.97 13.76 -11.33
CA MET A 76 30.22 14.19 -12.04
C MET A 76 30.96 15.30 -11.29
N LEU A 77 30.24 16.32 -10.81
CA LEU A 77 30.85 17.40 -10.00
C LEU A 77 31.46 16.86 -8.70
N LEU A 78 30.77 15.92 -8.03
CA LEU A 78 31.30 15.26 -6.85
C LEU A 78 32.57 14.44 -7.17
N ALA A 79 32.59 13.75 -8.32
CA ALA A 79 33.77 12.99 -8.74
C ALA A 79 34.98 13.91 -8.99
N GLU A 80 34.78 15.03 -9.65
CA GLU A 80 35.85 15.99 -9.96
C GLU A 80 36.37 16.70 -8.71
N ARG A 81 35.47 17.15 -7.81
CA ARG A 81 35.85 17.99 -6.67
C ARG A 81 36.28 17.18 -5.43
N LEU A 82 35.69 16.01 -5.23
CA LEU A 82 35.96 15.13 -4.08
C LEU A 82 36.81 13.90 -4.44
N HIS A 83 37.26 13.77 -5.70
CA HIS A 83 38.06 12.64 -6.19
C HIS A 83 37.42 11.26 -5.84
N MET A 84 36.09 11.15 -5.96
CA MET A 84 35.41 9.89 -5.71
C MET A 84 35.62 8.90 -6.86
N LEU A 85 35.74 7.61 -6.52
CA LEU A 85 35.92 6.53 -7.49
C LEU A 85 34.59 6.14 -8.15
N GLN A 86 33.56 6.02 -7.36
CA GLN A 86 32.19 5.70 -7.77
C GLN A 86 31.20 6.48 -6.92
N GLY A 87 30.05 6.79 -7.49
CA GLY A 87 28.93 7.40 -6.77
C GLY A 87 27.61 6.90 -7.30
N THR A 88 26.63 6.74 -6.41
CA THR A 88 25.26 6.37 -6.81
C THR A 88 24.23 7.19 -6.06
N ILE A 89 23.18 7.56 -6.77
CA ILE A 89 21.93 8.05 -6.19
C ILE A 89 20.91 6.93 -6.37
N THR A 90 20.46 6.38 -5.25
CA THR A 90 19.50 5.27 -5.19
C THR A 90 18.19 5.82 -4.63
N LEU A 91 17.06 5.62 -5.33
CA LEU A 91 15.75 6.10 -4.92
C LEU A 91 14.82 4.94 -4.55
N VAL A 92 13.91 5.21 -3.62
CA VAL A 92 12.85 4.29 -3.21
C VAL A 92 11.73 4.38 -4.24
N SER A 93 11.31 3.27 -4.84
CA SER A 93 10.09 3.24 -5.65
C SER A 93 8.86 3.36 -4.73
N PRO A 94 7.98 4.36 -4.91
CA PRO A 94 6.78 4.50 -4.10
C PRO A 94 5.82 3.33 -4.24
N GLN A 95 5.84 2.65 -5.39
CA GLN A 95 4.91 1.57 -5.72
C GLN A 95 5.33 0.22 -5.15
N SER A 96 6.65 -0.09 -5.17
CA SER A 96 7.15 -1.41 -4.75
C SER A 96 7.96 -1.37 -3.45
N GLY A 97 8.34 -0.19 -2.96
CA GLY A 97 9.27 -0.04 -1.83
C GLY A 97 10.71 -0.47 -2.15
N GLU A 98 10.99 -0.92 -3.38
CA GLU A 98 12.33 -1.29 -3.82
C GLU A 98 13.21 -0.07 -4.02
N LEU A 99 14.49 -0.26 -3.77
CA LEU A 99 15.55 0.73 -3.97
C LEU A 99 16.25 0.46 -5.31
N ARG A 100 16.26 1.45 -6.21
CA ARG A 100 16.91 1.35 -7.52
C ARG A 100 17.88 2.49 -7.74
N ILE A 101 19.01 2.18 -8.40
CA ILE A 101 20.00 3.20 -8.78
C ILE A 101 19.43 4.06 -9.91
N GLU A 102 19.17 5.34 -9.61
CA GLU A 102 18.63 6.31 -10.58
C GLU A 102 19.73 7.04 -11.35
N ALA A 103 20.80 7.43 -10.66
CA ALA A 103 21.98 8.03 -11.27
C ALA A 103 23.26 7.35 -10.76
N SER A 104 24.29 7.28 -11.58
CA SER A 104 25.56 6.65 -11.20
C SER A 104 26.75 7.25 -11.94
N TYR A 105 27.88 7.39 -11.21
CA TYR A 105 29.19 7.70 -11.76
C TYR A 105 30.13 6.50 -11.52
N GLY A 106 30.95 6.17 -12.53
CA GLY A 106 31.93 5.07 -12.44
C GLY A 106 31.33 3.67 -12.58
N LEU A 107 30.03 3.51 -12.88
CA LEU A 107 29.37 2.23 -13.14
C LEU A 107 29.05 2.04 -14.62
N LYS A 108 29.21 0.83 -15.12
CA LYS A 108 28.73 0.41 -16.45
C LYS A 108 27.21 0.18 -16.41
N PRO A 109 26.48 0.32 -17.53
CA PRO A 109 25.03 0.10 -17.59
C PRO A 109 24.59 -1.27 -17.03
N ALA A 110 25.33 -2.34 -17.34
CA ALA A 110 25.05 -3.69 -16.82
C ALA A 110 25.34 -3.84 -15.32
N GLU A 111 26.17 -3.02 -14.72
CA GLU A 111 26.44 -2.97 -13.29
C GLU A 111 25.36 -2.19 -12.56
N ARG A 112 24.92 -1.07 -13.13
CA ARG A 112 23.81 -0.27 -12.63
C ARG A 112 22.51 -1.07 -12.58
N SER A 113 22.19 -1.85 -13.61
CA SER A 113 20.96 -2.66 -13.66
C SER A 113 20.89 -3.75 -12.58
N ARG A 114 22.02 -4.16 -11.99
CA ARG A 114 22.06 -5.10 -10.86
C ARG A 114 21.88 -4.44 -9.49
N GLY A 115 21.88 -3.13 -9.42
CA GLY A 115 21.77 -2.34 -8.19
C GLY A 115 20.33 -2.23 -7.70
N HIS A 116 19.73 -3.35 -7.29
CA HIS A 116 18.43 -3.42 -6.64
C HIS A 116 18.62 -3.80 -5.17
N TYR A 117 17.95 -3.10 -4.27
CA TYR A 117 18.02 -3.35 -2.83
C TYR A 117 16.62 -3.28 -2.23
N VAL A 118 16.45 -3.94 -1.09
CA VAL A 118 15.24 -3.84 -0.26
C VAL A 118 15.56 -2.96 0.95
N GLN A 119 14.57 -2.30 1.51
CA GLN A 119 14.75 -1.52 2.74
C GLN A 119 15.22 -2.44 3.87
N GLY A 120 16.25 -2.02 4.59
CA GLY A 120 16.92 -2.83 5.63
C GLY A 120 17.99 -3.77 5.09
N GLU A 121 18.12 -3.94 3.77
CA GLU A 121 19.10 -4.84 3.17
C GLU A 121 20.39 -4.11 2.81
N GLY A 122 21.52 -4.62 3.34
CA GLY A 122 22.83 -4.03 3.11
C GLY A 122 22.95 -2.61 3.70
N ILE A 123 23.96 -1.86 3.28
CA ILE A 123 24.22 -0.51 3.80
C ILE A 123 23.18 0.48 3.29
N ILE A 124 22.91 0.49 1.98
CA ILE A 124 21.94 1.40 1.37
C ILE A 124 20.55 1.21 1.98
N GLY A 125 20.09 -0.06 2.07
CA GLY A 125 18.79 -0.36 2.66
C GLY A 125 18.69 0.03 4.13
N HIS A 126 19.78 -0.15 4.89
CA HIS A 126 19.82 0.25 6.30
C HIS A 126 19.80 1.78 6.48
N VAL A 127 20.56 2.53 5.67
CA VAL A 127 20.55 4.01 5.69
C VAL A 127 19.16 4.55 5.34
N VAL A 128 18.49 3.96 4.35
CA VAL A 128 17.13 4.38 3.99
C VAL A 128 16.12 4.03 5.08
N GLN A 129 16.28 2.90 5.74
CA GLN A 129 15.39 2.46 6.81
C GLN A 129 15.55 3.27 8.09
N SER A 130 16.82 3.47 8.53
CA SER A 130 17.13 4.19 9.79
C SER A 130 17.08 5.71 9.62
N GLY A 131 17.27 6.19 8.39
CA GLY A 131 17.47 7.60 8.10
C GLY A 131 18.81 8.15 8.62
N GLN A 132 19.70 7.32 9.16
CA GLN A 132 20.99 7.75 9.68
C GLN A 132 22.10 7.50 8.65
N PRO A 133 23.05 8.43 8.49
CA PRO A 133 24.20 8.22 7.61
C PRO A 133 25.09 7.09 8.13
N MET A 134 25.72 6.37 7.21
CA MET A 134 26.71 5.33 7.53
C MET A 134 28.01 5.60 6.83
N TYR A 135 29.08 5.43 7.58
CA TYR A 135 30.44 5.50 7.11
C TYR A 135 31.19 4.17 7.36
N ILE A 136 31.95 3.72 6.39
CA ILE A 136 32.73 2.51 6.43
C ILE A 136 34.15 2.81 5.98
N SER A 137 35.10 2.61 6.88
CA SER A 137 36.51 2.90 6.61
C SER A 137 37.11 1.94 5.60
N ASN A 138 36.73 0.65 5.65
CA ASN A 138 37.19 -0.35 4.70
C ASN A 138 36.04 -1.29 4.31
N VAL A 139 35.65 -1.23 3.05
CA VAL A 139 34.54 -2.01 2.50
C VAL A 139 34.78 -3.51 2.56
N SER A 140 36.05 -3.95 2.48
CA SER A 140 36.39 -5.37 2.51
C SER A 140 36.17 -6.03 3.89
N GLU A 141 36.10 -5.23 4.95
CA GLU A 141 35.92 -5.72 6.34
C GLU A 141 34.46 -5.64 6.81
N GLU A 142 33.55 -5.01 6.02
CA GLU A 142 32.15 -4.81 6.42
C GLU A 142 31.24 -5.91 5.86
N PRO A 143 30.70 -6.81 6.71
CA PRO A 143 29.87 -7.94 6.27
C PRO A 143 28.55 -7.50 5.61
N ARG A 144 28.01 -6.30 5.95
CA ARG A 144 26.76 -5.77 5.39
C ARG A 144 26.93 -5.19 3.99
N PHE A 145 28.18 -5.11 3.49
CA PHE A 145 28.45 -4.60 2.15
C PHE A 145 28.21 -5.67 1.08
N LEU A 146 27.08 -5.61 0.36
CA LEU A 146 26.63 -6.67 -0.54
C LEU A 146 27.30 -6.71 -1.91
N ASN A 147 28.03 -5.65 -2.34
CA ASN A 147 28.64 -5.50 -3.67
C ASN A 147 27.76 -6.00 -4.84
N ARG A 148 26.47 -5.69 -4.82
CA ARG A 148 25.49 -6.21 -5.81
C ARG A 148 25.81 -5.77 -7.24
N THR A 149 26.35 -4.58 -7.42
CA THR A 149 26.80 -4.08 -8.74
C THR A 149 27.94 -4.91 -9.30
N ARG A 150 28.72 -5.61 -8.45
CA ARG A 150 29.95 -6.33 -8.79
C ARG A 150 30.97 -5.45 -9.52
N SER A 151 30.96 -4.15 -9.25
CA SER A 151 31.87 -3.16 -9.86
C SER A 151 33.20 -3.07 -9.12
N ARG A 152 33.26 -3.58 -7.87
CA ARG A 152 34.43 -3.46 -6.98
C ARG A 152 35.14 -4.79 -6.83
N ASN A 153 36.47 -4.74 -6.98
CA ASN A 153 37.33 -5.88 -6.66
C ASN A 153 37.83 -5.75 -5.21
N LEU A 154 37.10 -6.32 -4.26
CA LEU A 154 37.33 -6.19 -2.82
C LEU A 154 38.71 -6.74 -2.34
N SER A 155 39.40 -7.53 -3.17
CA SER A 155 40.68 -8.14 -2.80
C SER A 155 41.91 -7.25 -3.02
N LYS A 156 41.77 -6.05 -3.62
CA LYS A 156 42.92 -5.24 -4.08
C LYS A 156 42.91 -3.76 -3.70
N SER A 157 41.92 -3.24 -3.01
CA SER A 157 41.85 -1.79 -2.75
C SER A 157 41.25 -1.46 -1.40
N ASP A 158 41.95 -0.64 -0.64
CA ASP A 158 41.45 0.03 0.54
C ASP A 158 40.45 1.10 0.11
N ILE A 159 39.18 0.72 0.05
CA ILE A 159 38.06 1.59 -0.34
C ILE A 159 37.26 1.92 0.91
N SER A 160 37.07 3.22 1.16
CA SER A 160 36.10 3.73 2.11
C SER A 160 34.76 4.03 1.42
N TYR A 161 33.66 3.90 2.16
CA TYR A 161 32.30 4.05 1.64
C TYR A 161 31.50 4.97 2.55
N ILE A 162 30.90 6.01 1.98
CA ILE A 162 30.01 6.90 2.68
C ILE A 162 28.61 6.78 2.07
N CYS A 163 27.59 6.58 2.90
CA CYS A 163 26.21 6.52 2.47
C CYS A 163 25.34 7.44 3.34
N VAL A 164 24.67 8.41 2.71
CA VAL A 164 23.84 9.39 3.40
C VAL A 164 22.41 9.35 2.88
N PRO A 165 21.38 9.53 3.75
CA PRO A 165 19.99 9.50 3.33
C PRO A 165 19.62 10.77 2.56
N ILE A 166 18.89 10.63 1.46
CA ILE A 166 18.24 11.72 0.74
C ILE A 166 16.86 11.90 1.36
N ARG A 167 16.56 13.11 1.85
CA ARG A 167 15.31 13.41 2.55
C ARG A 167 14.52 14.50 1.86
N LEU A 168 13.19 14.35 1.87
CA LEU A 168 12.22 15.37 1.52
C LEU A 168 11.14 15.42 2.60
N ASN A 169 10.88 16.59 3.19
CA ASN A 169 9.83 16.78 4.21
C ASN A 169 9.88 15.71 5.33
N ARG A 170 11.06 15.45 5.89
CA ARG A 170 11.34 14.41 6.91
C ARG A 170 11.23 12.96 6.44
N GLN A 171 10.76 12.69 5.20
CA GLN A 171 10.75 11.34 4.63
C GLN A 171 12.07 11.04 3.93
N VAL A 172 12.58 9.81 4.07
CA VAL A 172 13.73 9.33 3.31
C VAL A 172 13.25 8.82 1.97
N VAL A 173 13.61 9.52 0.88
CA VAL A 173 13.23 9.18 -0.50
C VAL A 173 14.32 8.38 -1.22
N GLY A 174 15.50 8.25 -0.62
CA GLY A 174 16.61 7.52 -1.21
C GLY A 174 17.90 7.64 -0.41
N ALA A 175 19.02 7.31 -1.05
CA ALA A 175 20.37 7.45 -0.50
C ALA A 175 21.37 7.91 -1.57
N LEU A 176 22.30 8.76 -1.16
CA LEU A 176 23.50 9.11 -1.91
C LEU A 176 24.66 8.30 -1.33
N SER A 177 25.37 7.55 -2.17
CA SER A 177 26.55 6.81 -1.75
C SER A 177 27.77 7.14 -2.59
N VAL A 178 28.94 7.14 -1.96
CA VAL A 178 30.22 7.54 -2.56
C VAL A 178 31.33 6.59 -2.11
N ASP A 179 32.13 6.13 -3.07
CA ASP A 179 33.35 5.34 -2.84
C ASP A 179 34.58 6.23 -2.97
N ARG A 180 35.52 6.08 -2.06
CA ARG A 180 36.82 6.76 -2.08
C ARG A 180 37.96 5.83 -1.74
N LEU A 181 39.17 6.20 -2.14
CA LEU A 181 40.38 5.60 -1.56
C LEU A 181 40.50 5.97 -0.09
N LEU A 182 41.08 5.09 0.70
CA LEU A 182 41.25 5.27 2.15
C LEU A 182 41.90 6.61 2.46
N THR A 183 41.24 7.42 3.27
CA THR A 183 41.66 8.76 3.67
C THR A 183 41.66 8.88 5.19
N ASP A 184 42.27 9.96 5.71
CA ASP A 184 42.30 10.29 7.13
C ASP A 184 40.88 10.29 7.73
N PRO A 185 40.61 9.65 8.89
CA PRO A 185 39.31 9.64 9.55
C PRO A 185 38.69 11.03 9.78
N ALA A 186 39.50 12.03 10.12
CA ALA A 186 39.01 13.39 10.34
C ALA A 186 38.45 14.04 9.05
N GLN A 187 39.06 13.78 7.91
CA GLN A 187 38.59 14.28 6.61
C GLN A 187 37.27 13.62 6.19
N LEU A 188 37.07 12.37 6.58
CA LEU A 188 35.87 11.60 6.26
C LEU A 188 34.64 12.11 6.98
N GLU A 189 34.78 12.61 8.20
CA GLU A 189 33.68 13.19 8.96
C GLU A 189 33.21 14.52 8.35
N GLU A 190 34.16 15.39 7.92
CA GLU A 190 33.83 16.61 7.18
C GLU A 190 33.09 16.31 5.87
N GLU A 191 33.54 15.32 5.12
CA GLU A 191 32.93 14.91 3.85
C GLU A 191 31.55 14.25 4.03
N GLN A 192 31.37 13.49 5.09
CA GLN A 192 30.06 12.95 5.47
C GLN A 192 29.06 14.08 5.68
N GLN A 193 29.44 15.13 6.40
CA GLN A 193 28.58 16.30 6.63
C GLN A 193 28.27 17.04 5.33
N LEU A 194 29.28 17.24 4.47
CA LEU A 194 29.10 17.85 3.15
C LEU A 194 28.13 17.04 2.29
N LEU A 195 28.33 15.72 2.18
CA LEU A 195 27.46 14.82 1.43
C LEU A 195 26.04 14.79 1.98
N PHE A 196 25.87 14.93 3.30
CA PHE A 196 24.56 15.04 3.91
C PHE A 196 23.83 16.33 3.50
N ILE A 197 24.54 17.49 3.45
CA ILE A 197 23.98 18.75 2.95
C ILE A 197 23.60 18.61 1.48
N ILE A 198 24.45 18.00 0.66
CA ILE A 198 24.17 17.74 -0.76
C ILE A 198 22.95 16.83 -0.91
N ALA A 199 22.83 15.77 -0.09
CA ALA A 199 21.67 14.89 -0.11
C ALA A 199 20.36 15.62 0.25
N MET A 200 20.40 16.63 1.13
CA MET A 200 19.24 17.50 1.40
C MET A 200 18.87 18.34 0.15
N LEU A 201 19.83 18.92 -0.55
CA LEU A 201 19.58 19.67 -1.79
C LEU A 201 18.99 18.77 -2.89
N LEU A 202 19.42 17.50 -2.94
CA LEU A 202 18.91 16.50 -3.89
C LEU A 202 17.47 16.06 -3.60
N GLY A 203 16.94 16.29 -2.40
CA GLY A 203 15.64 15.74 -1.98
C GLY A 203 14.49 16.09 -2.91
N TYR A 204 14.39 17.35 -3.32
CA TYR A 204 13.33 17.78 -4.25
C TYR A 204 13.54 17.20 -5.67
N ALA A 205 14.77 17.24 -6.18
CA ALA A 205 15.10 16.67 -7.49
C ALA A 205 14.89 15.16 -7.53
N ALA A 206 15.25 14.45 -6.45
CA ALA A 206 15.01 13.03 -6.30
C ALA A 206 13.50 12.69 -6.31
N TRP A 207 12.69 13.48 -5.60
CA TRP A 207 11.23 13.31 -5.59
C TRP A 207 10.61 13.56 -6.97
N GLU A 208 11.06 14.60 -7.67
CA GLU A 208 10.56 14.91 -9.02
C GLU A 208 10.97 13.84 -10.04
N ALA A 209 12.21 13.30 -9.94
CA ALA A 209 12.65 12.16 -10.74
C ALA A 209 11.76 10.94 -10.51
N GLN A 210 11.46 10.65 -9.26
CA GLN A 210 10.59 9.58 -8.82
C GLN A 210 9.17 9.74 -9.39
N ARG A 211 8.59 10.94 -9.30
CA ARG A 211 7.28 11.26 -9.88
C ARG A 211 7.25 11.07 -11.40
N LYS A 212 8.28 11.54 -12.12
CA LYS A 212 8.41 11.34 -13.58
C LYS A 212 8.61 9.88 -13.97
N MET A 213 9.26 9.07 -13.12
CA MET A 213 9.36 7.62 -13.32
C MET A 213 8.01 6.94 -13.14
N ASP A 214 7.24 7.33 -12.13
CA ASP A 214 5.89 6.82 -11.92
C ASP A 214 4.95 7.20 -13.08
N GLU A 215 5.11 8.40 -13.65
CA GLU A 215 4.40 8.82 -14.85
C GLU A 215 4.86 8.07 -16.11
N LYS A 216 6.16 7.73 -16.25
CA LYS A 216 6.72 6.92 -17.37
C LYS A 216 6.40 5.43 -17.23
N ASN A 217 6.36 4.92 -16.00
CA ASN A 217 5.92 3.56 -15.67
C ASN A 217 4.38 3.48 -15.55
N ALA A 218 3.68 4.62 -15.74
CA ALA A 218 2.25 4.62 -15.90
C ALA A 218 1.94 3.76 -17.12
N VAL A 219 1.24 2.66 -16.88
CA VAL A 219 0.76 1.76 -17.93
C VAL A 219 0.05 2.61 -18.98
N PRO A 220 0.49 2.62 -20.25
CA PRO A 220 -0.17 3.41 -21.27
C PRO A 220 -1.67 3.11 -21.28
N GLY A 221 -2.50 4.14 -21.12
CA GLY A 221 -3.95 3.96 -21.05
C GLY A 221 -4.52 3.62 -19.67
N ARG A 222 -3.72 3.64 -18.57
CA ARG A 222 -4.27 3.47 -17.22
C ARG A 222 -5.17 4.66 -16.87
N PRO A 223 -6.46 4.41 -16.56
CA PRO A 223 -7.37 5.47 -16.16
C PRO A 223 -6.95 6.09 -14.82
N LYS A 224 -7.30 7.37 -14.62
CA LYS A 224 -7.00 8.11 -13.39
C LYS A 224 -7.63 7.43 -12.17
N GLY A 225 -6.88 7.35 -11.08
CA GLY A 225 -7.34 6.75 -9.83
C GLY A 225 -7.13 5.24 -9.72
N PHE A 226 -6.74 4.53 -10.79
CA PHE A 226 -6.38 3.12 -10.70
C PHE A 226 -4.93 2.93 -10.26
N ILE A 227 -4.73 1.89 -9.45
CA ILE A 227 -3.42 1.44 -8.97
C ILE A 227 -3.23 0.00 -9.39
N GLY A 228 -2.02 -0.33 -9.82
CA GLY A 228 -1.66 -1.66 -10.29
C GLY A 228 -1.22 -1.65 -11.74
N SER A 229 -0.40 -2.65 -12.07
CA SER A 229 0.23 -2.82 -13.39
C SER A 229 0.16 -4.26 -13.89
N SER A 230 -0.59 -5.13 -13.22
CA SER A 230 -0.77 -6.52 -13.62
C SER A 230 -1.30 -6.62 -15.06
N GLU A 231 -0.87 -7.65 -15.80
CA GLU A 231 -1.25 -7.85 -17.21
C GLU A 231 -2.78 -7.95 -17.38
N VAL A 232 -3.46 -8.54 -16.39
CA VAL A 232 -4.91 -8.68 -16.41
C VAL A 232 -5.58 -7.30 -16.30
N MET A 233 -5.08 -6.41 -15.42
CA MET A 233 -5.61 -5.05 -15.30
C MET A 233 -5.29 -4.18 -16.51
N GLN A 234 -4.15 -4.36 -17.16
CA GLN A 234 -3.83 -3.64 -18.40
C GLN A 234 -4.87 -3.91 -19.50
N ARG A 235 -5.35 -5.16 -19.62
CA ARG A 235 -6.46 -5.49 -20.54
C ARG A 235 -7.76 -4.78 -20.17
N VAL A 236 -8.06 -4.70 -18.88
CA VAL A 236 -9.23 -3.94 -18.38
C VAL A 236 -9.09 -2.46 -18.69
N TYR A 237 -7.92 -1.87 -18.49
CA TYR A 237 -7.67 -0.45 -18.80
C TYR A 237 -7.86 -0.17 -20.30
N ALA A 238 -7.35 -1.04 -21.16
CA ALA A 238 -7.56 -0.92 -22.60
C ALA A 238 -9.05 -0.97 -22.99
N GLN A 239 -9.83 -1.87 -22.38
CA GLN A 239 -11.28 -1.95 -22.59
C GLN A 239 -12.01 -0.68 -22.10
N ILE A 240 -11.65 -0.15 -20.92
CA ILE A 240 -12.20 1.10 -20.38
C ILE A 240 -11.94 2.25 -21.37
N MET A 241 -10.70 2.42 -21.81
CA MET A 241 -10.34 3.49 -22.75
C MET A 241 -11.05 3.33 -24.11
N GLN A 242 -11.13 2.09 -24.63
CA GLN A 242 -11.82 1.82 -25.88
C GLN A 242 -13.31 2.20 -25.84
N VAL A 243 -14.01 1.83 -24.75
CA VAL A 243 -15.46 2.07 -24.65
C VAL A 243 -15.78 3.50 -24.23
N SER A 244 -14.84 4.24 -23.64
CA SER A 244 -15.07 5.61 -23.15
C SER A 244 -15.55 6.56 -24.23
N HIS A 245 -15.03 6.43 -25.45
CA HIS A 245 -15.38 7.27 -26.59
C HIS A 245 -16.73 6.88 -27.26
N SER A 246 -17.33 5.77 -26.84
CA SER A 246 -18.63 5.29 -27.37
C SER A 246 -19.78 5.70 -26.46
N GLN A 247 -20.98 5.82 -27.03
CA GLN A 247 -22.24 5.99 -26.28
C GLN A 247 -22.90 4.65 -25.90
N THR A 248 -22.21 3.55 -26.16
CA THR A 248 -22.70 2.18 -25.91
C THR A 248 -22.92 1.94 -24.43
N THR A 249 -23.94 1.15 -24.10
CA THR A 249 -24.16 0.62 -22.74
C THR A 249 -22.99 -0.26 -22.33
N VAL A 250 -22.47 -0.03 -21.12
CA VAL A 250 -21.36 -0.80 -20.55
C VAL A 250 -21.89 -1.64 -19.40
N PHE A 251 -21.49 -2.90 -19.39
CA PHE A 251 -21.82 -3.85 -18.33
C PHE A 251 -20.55 -4.29 -17.61
N ILE A 252 -20.42 -3.91 -16.32
CA ILE A 252 -19.26 -4.22 -15.48
C ILE A 252 -19.60 -5.40 -14.58
N GLN A 253 -18.87 -6.49 -14.72
CA GLN A 253 -19.01 -7.67 -13.87
C GLN A 253 -17.77 -7.82 -12.98
N GLY A 254 -17.98 -8.23 -11.73
CA GLY A 254 -16.89 -8.51 -10.79
C GLY A 254 -17.38 -8.68 -9.38
N GLU A 255 -16.58 -9.36 -8.56
CA GLU A 255 -16.88 -9.58 -7.15
C GLU A 255 -17.06 -8.26 -6.38
N SER A 256 -17.68 -8.33 -5.19
CA SER A 256 -17.77 -7.16 -4.33
C SER A 256 -16.37 -6.65 -3.95
N GLY A 257 -16.19 -5.32 -3.97
CA GLY A 257 -14.91 -4.70 -3.60
C GLY A 257 -13.82 -4.73 -4.66
N THR A 258 -14.08 -5.15 -5.91
CA THR A 258 -13.08 -5.15 -7.01
C THR A 258 -12.83 -3.79 -7.65
N GLY A 259 -13.69 -2.77 -7.37
CA GLY A 259 -13.57 -1.42 -7.91
C GLY A 259 -14.53 -1.10 -9.06
N LYS A 260 -15.70 -1.75 -9.15
CA LYS A 260 -16.71 -1.53 -10.21
C LYS A 260 -17.13 -0.05 -10.35
N GLU A 261 -17.35 0.64 -9.23
CA GLU A 261 -17.70 2.07 -9.25
C GLU A 261 -16.56 2.93 -9.79
N LEU A 262 -15.30 2.63 -9.41
CA LEU A 262 -14.13 3.33 -9.92
C LEU A 262 -14.01 3.16 -11.45
N ALA A 263 -14.28 1.95 -11.96
CA ALA A 263 -14.30 1.67 -13.40
C ALA A 263 -15.38 2.47 -14.12
N ALA A 264 -16.61 2.53 -13.57
CA ALA A 264 -17.70 3.32 -14.13
C ALA A 264 -17.37 4.82 -14.17
N ARG A 265 -16.78 5.35 -13.10
CA ARG A 265 -16.33 6.74 -13.01
C ARG A 265 -15.23 7.04 -14.03
N ALA A 266 -14.25 6.17 -14.17
CA ALA A 266 -13.19 6.32 -15.17
C ALA A 266 -13.70 6.31 -16.62
N ILE A 267 -14.70 5.46 -16.92
CA ILE A 267 -15.35 5.43 -18.24
C ILE A 267 -16.06 6.77 -18.51
N HIS A 268 -16.70 7.34 -17.51
CA HIS A 268 -17.37 8.65 -17.63
C HIS A 268 -16.34 9.77 -17.83
N GLU A 269 -15.31 9.85 -16.98
CA GLU A 269 -14.27 10.89 -17.03
C GLU A 269 -13.49 10.90 -18.35
N ALA A 270 -13.29 9.73 -18.97
CA ALA A 270 -12.64 9.61 -20.27
C ALA A 270 -13.59 9.76 -21.46
N SER A 271 -14.88 10.04 -21.24
CA SER A 271 -15.90 10.13 -22.29
C SER A 271 -16.13 11.57 -22.77
N SER A 272 -16.90 11.70 -23.87
CA SER A 272 -17.38 13.01 -24.35
C SER A 272 -18.36 13.69 -23.40
N ARG A 273 -18.82 13.00 -22.34
CA ARG A 273 -19.74 13.51 -21.31
C ARG A 273 -19.04 13.80 -19.98
N SER A 274 -17.69 13.87 -19.96
CA SER A 274 -16.89 14.10 -18.73
C SER A 274 -17.28 15.35 -17.95
N GLU A 275 -17.70 16.42 -18.64
CA GLU A 275 -18.17 17.68 -18.04
C GLU A 275 -19.67 17.65 -17.65
N ARG A 276 -20.36 16.55 -17.90
CA ARG A 276 -21.78 16.37 -17.58
C ARG A 276 -21.94 15.61 -16.27
N GLN A 277 -23.18 15.52 -15.79
CA GLN A 277 -23.45 14.83 -14.52
C GLN A 277 -23.18 13.32 -14.62
N PHE A 278 -22.51 12.80 -13.59
CA PHE A 278 -22.39 11.38 -13.29
C PHE A 278 -23.30 11.06 -12.11
N VAL A 279 -24.42 10.41 -12.38
CA VAL A 279 -25.40 10.02 -11.37
C VAL A 279 -25.20 8.55 -11.05
N SER A 280 -24.97 8.19 -9.79
CA SER A 280 -24.77 6.80 -9.34
C SER A 280 -25.90 6.37 -8.41
N LEU A 281 -26.37 5.14 -8.61
CA LEU A 281 -27.37 4.51 -7.76
C LEU A 281 -26.96 3.08 -7.46
N ASN A 282 -26.89 2.73 -6.17
CA ASN A 282 -26.74 1.35 -5.75
C ASN A 282 -28.11 0.73 -5.49
N CYS A 283 -28.51 -0.19 -6.36
CA CYS A 283 -29.84 -0.83 -6.30
C CYS A 283 -30.03 -1.71 -5.06
N ALA A 284 -28.96 -2.26 -4.50
CA ALA A 284 -29.02 -3.08 -3.28
C ALA A 284 -29.26 -2.24 -2.00
N ALA A 285 -28.91 -0.95 -2.03
CA ALA A 285 -29.05 -0.07 -0.86
C ALA A 285 -30.47 0.49 -0.66
N ILE A 286 -31.35 0.29 -1.65
CA ILE A 286 -32.70 0.89 -1.66
C ILE A 286 -33.74 -0.22 -1.49
N PRO A 287 -34.72 -0.05 -0.59
CA PRO A 287 -35.85 -0.97 -0.49
C PRO A 287 -36.57 -1.15 -1.83
N GLU A 288 -36.96 -2.36 -2.19
CA GLU A 288 -37.61 -2.69 -3.45
C GLU A 288 -38.84 -1.79 -3.76
N SER A 289 -39.61 -1.46 -2.72
CA SER A 289 -40.79 -0.59 -2.83
C SER A 289 -40.49 0.87 -3.23
N LEU A 290 -39.24 1.32 -3.01
CA LEU A 290 -38.83 2.70 -3.30
C LEU A 290 -37.98 2.82 -4.56
N ILE A 291 -37.43 1.71 -5.06
CA ILE A 291 -36.45 1.73 -6.16
C ILE A 291 -37.03 2.32 -7.46
N GLU A 292 -38.30 2.04 -7.74
CA GLU A 292 -38.98 2.65 -8.93
C GLU A 292 -39.15 4.16 -8.78
N SER A 293 -39.48 4.63 -7.57
CA SER A 293 -39.61 6.06 -7.27
C SER A 293 -38.26 6.79 -7.36
N GLU A 294 -37.17 6.15 -6.92
CA GLU A 294 -35.83 6.74 -7.04
C GLU A 294 -35.34 6.75 -8.49
N LEU A 295 -35.59 5.69 -9.26
CA LEU A 295 -35.16 5.60 -10.67
C LEU A 295 -35.95 6.57 -11.55
N PHE A 296 -37.30 6.55 -11.49
CA PHE A 296 -38.18 7.24 -12.45
C PHE A 296 -38.83 8.50 -11.90
N GLY A 297 -38.74 8.75 -10.57
CA GLY A 297 -39.44 9.84 -9.92
C GLY A 297 -40.94 9.59 -9.71
N HIS A 298 -41.60 10.47 -9.03
CA HIS A 298 -43.04 10.39 -8.75
C HIS A 298 -43.70 11.75 -8.75
N GLU A 299 -44.98 11.75 -9.09
CA GLU A 299 -45.87 12.90 -8.92
C GLU A 299 -46.48 12.91 -7.51
N ARG A 300 -46.97 14.07 -7.10
CA ARG A 300 -47.68 14.21 -5.84
C ARG A 300 -48.91 13.27 -5.79
N GLY A 301 -48.98 12.46 -4.72
CA GLY A 301 -50.10 11.52 -4.53
C GLY A 301 -49.92 10.18 -5.25
N ALA A 302 -48.77 9.88 -5.85
CA ALA A 302 -48.53 8.64 -6.57
C ALA A 302 -48.57 7.39 -5.64
N PHE A 303 -48.24 7.55 -4.36
CA PHE A 303 -48.36 6.53 -3.33
C PHE A 303 -48.54 7.15 -1.94
N THR A 304 -48.87 6.34 -0.94
CA THR A 304 -49.04 6.80 0.45
C THR A 304 -47.69 7.34 0.98
N GLY A 305 -47.58 8.67 1.13
CA GLY A 305 -46.36 9.37 1.52
C GLY A 305 -45.75 10.28 0.42
N ALA A 306 -46.29 10.26 -0.81
CA ALA A 306 -45.86 11.16 -1.89
C ALA A 306 -46.43 12.58 -1.69
N VAL A 307 -45.87 13.36 -0.78
CA VAL A 307 -46.33 14.72 -0.42
C VAL A 307 -46.02 15.74 -1.52
N SER A 308 -44.92 15.56 -2.25
CA SER A 308 -44.45 16.44 -3.35
C SER A 308 -43.95 15.60 -4.53
N ALA A 309 -43.94 16.21 -5.72
CA ALA A 309 -43.30 15.58 -6.88
C ALA A 309 -41.77 15.57 -6.73
N ARG A 310 -41.13 14.50 -7.17
CA ARG A 310 -39.67 14.35 -7.12
C ARG A 310 -39.12 13.78 -8.44
N LYS A 311 -38.02 14.37 -8.93
CA LYS A 311 -37.29 13.87 -10.10
C LYS A 311 -36.56 12.58 -9.79
N GLY A 312 -36.63 11.62 -10.70
CA GLY A 312 -35.86 10.36 -10.61
C GLY A 312 -34.44 10.48 -11.14
N HIS A 313 -33.64 9.46 -10.90
CA HIS A 313 -32.22 9.42 -11.31
C HIS A 313 -32.02 9.44 -12.82
N PHE A 314 -32.94 8.87 -13.62
CA PHE A 314 -32.93 9.01 -15.08
C PHE A 314 -33.08 10.47 -15.54
N GLU A 315 -33.96 11.22 -14.89
CA GLU A 315 -34.15 12.64 -15.22
C GLU A 315 -32.96 13.50 -14.76
N GLN A 316 -32.36 13.17 -13.61
CA GLN A 316 -31.16 13.85 -13.10
C GLN A 316 -29.93 13.60 -13.99
N ALA A 317 -29.85 12.42 -14.61
CA ALA A 317 -28.76 12.03 -15.49
C ALA A 317 -28.92 12.49 -16.94
N ASP A 318 -29.94 13.27 -17.26
CA ASP A 318 -30.20 13.71 -18.63
C ASP A 318 -29.03 14.52 -19.21
N GLY A 319 -28.59 14.16 -20.40
CA GLY A 319 -27.38 14.67 -21.06
C GLY A 319 -26.07 14.12 -20.49
N GLY A 320 -26.12 13.33 -19.42
CA GLY A 320 -24.97 12.78 -18.67
C GLY A 320 -24.84 11.26 -18.72
N THR A 321 -24.41 10.69 -17.59
CA THR A 321 -24.20 9.25 -17.42
C THR A 321 -24.91 8.77 -16.14
N LEU A 322 -25.68 7.70 -16.25
CA LEU A 322 -26.27 6.98 -15.11
C LEU A 322 -25.51 5.70 -14.87
N PHE A 323 -25.03 5.52 -13.66
CA PHE A 323 -24.42 4.30 -13.18
C PHE A 323 -25.34 3.56 -12.23
N LEU A 324 -25.73 2.34 -12.59
CA LEU A 324 -26.54 1.46 -11.75
C LEU A 324 -25.67 0.32 -11.21
N ASP A 325 -25.35 0.39 -9.93
CA ASP A 325 -24.62 -0.68 -9.25
C ASP A 325 -25.59 -1.74 -8.73
N GLU A 326 -25.16 -3.00 -8.73
CA GLU A 326 -25.90 -4.19 -8.33
C GLU A 326 -27.26 -4.28 -9.07
N ILE A 327 -27.22 -4.18 -10.41
CA ILE A 327 -28.41 -4.25 -11.28
C ILE A 327 -29.22 -5.56 -11.13
N GLY A 328 -28.57 -6.63 -10.66
CA GLY A 328 -29.19 -7.92 -10.38
C GLY A 328 -30.17 -7.93 -9.21
N GLU A 329 -30.21 -6.86 -8.40
CA GLU A 329 -31.13 -6.74 -7.27
C GLU A 329 -32.51 -6.16 -7.66
N LEU A 330 -32.69 -5.74 -8.92
CA LEU A 330 -33.92 -5.14 -9.38
C LEU A 330 -35.05 -6.16 -9.53
N SER A 331 -36.28 -5.77 -9.14
CA SER A 331 -37.49 -6.52 -9.41
C SER A 331 -37.78 -6.62 -10.91
N LEU A 332 -38.48 -7.66 -11.34
CA LEU A 332 -38.87 -7.85 -12.75
C LEU A 332 -39.68 -6.66 -13.30
N MET A 333 -40.41 -5.93 -12.45
CA MET A 333 -41.17 -4.73 -12.84
C MET A 333 -40.25 -3.55 -13.13
N ALA A 334 -39.25 -3.30 -12.25
CA ALA A 334 -38.23 -2.27 -12.47
C ALA A 334 -37.37 -2.58 -13.72
N GLN A 335 -37.01 -3.87 -13.93
CA GLN A 335 -36.31 -4.32 -15.10
C GLN A 335 -37.09 -4.02 -16.41
N ALA A 336 -38.41 -4.23 -16.44
CA ALA A 336 -39.27 -3.92 -17.60
C ALA A 336 -39.28 -2.42 -17.92
N LYS A 337 -39.35 -1.56 -16.90
CA LYS A 337 -39.33 -0.09 -17.10
C LYS A 337 -37.95 0.37 -17.59
N ILE A 338 -36.85 -0.15 -17.06
CA ILE A 338 -35.49 0.17 -17.56
C ILE A 338 -35.37 -0.22 -19.03
N LEU A 339 -35.85 -1.40 -19.40
CA LEU A 339 -35.83 -1.85 -20.79
C LEU A 339 -36.56 -0.85 -21.72
N ARG A 340 -37.71 -0.38 -21.28
CA ARG A 340 -38.48 0.63 -22.05
C ARG A 340 -37.69 1.93 -22.22
N VAL A 341 -37.03 2.43 -21.17
CA VAL A 341 -36.16 3.63 -21.27
C VAL A 341 -35.02 3.41 -22.26
N LEU A 342 -34.40 2.22 -22.27
CA LEU A 342 -33.29 1.90 -23.17
C LEU A 342 -33.72 1.77 -24.63
N GLN A 343 -35.01 1.45 -24.89
CA GLN A 343 -35.56 1.29 -26.23
C GLN A 343 -36.14 2.59 -26.77
N GLU A 344 -36.95 3.28 -25.96
CA GLU A 344 -37.74 4.43 -26.36
C GLU A 344 -37.10 5.78 -26.00
N ARG A 345 -36.01 5.76 -25.15
CA ARG A 345 -35.40 6.97 -24.58
C ARG A 345 -36.38 7.88 -23.85
N SER A 346 -37.46 7.28 -23.31
CA SER A 346 -38.48 7.98 -22.56
C SER A 346 -39.06 7.09 -21.47
N PHE A 347 -39.60 7.72 -20.44
CA PHE A 347 -40.31 7.06 -19.34
C PHE A 347 -41.38 7.99 -18.76
N GLU A 348 -42.23 7.44 -17.90
CA GLU A 348 -43.27 8.18 -17.16
C GLU A 348 -42.94 8.13 -15.66
N ARG A 349 -43.12 9.24 -14.95
CA ARG A 349 -43.06 9.26 -13.49
C ARG A 349 -44.15 8.37 -12.89
N LEU A 350 -43.95 7.86 -11.70
CA LEU A 350 -44.98 7.16 -10.96
C LEU A 350 -46.18 8.09 -10.72
N GLY A 351 -47.38 7.64 -11.13
CA GLY A 351 -48.60 8.43 -11.05
C GLY A 351 -48.81 9.46 -12.17
N ALA A 352 -47.93 9.49 -13.17
CA ALA A 352 -48.08 10.33 -14.36
C ALA A 352 -48.30 9.51 -15.63
N THR A 353 -48.86 10.14 -16.67
CA THR A 353 -49.04 9.57 -18.01
C THR A 353 -48.26 10.33 -19.08
N VAL A 354 -47.53 11.37 -18.68
CA VAL A 354 -46.77 12.21 -19.61
C VAL A 354 -45.39 11.64 -19.79
N PRO A 355 -44.95 11.26 -21.00
CA PRO A 355 -43.62 10.74 -21.24
C PRO A 355 -42.56 11.85 -21.11
N ILE A 356 -41.46 11.52 -20.44
CA ILE A 356 -40.28 12.36 -20.29
C ILE A 356 -39.18 11.75 -21.16
N HIS A 357 -38.66 12.51 -22.11
CA HIS A 357 -37.56 12.10 -22.96
C HIS A 357 -36.23 12.43 -22.31
N VAL A 358 -35.26 11.46 -22.36
CA VAL A 358 -33.94 11.61 -21.78
C VAL A 358 -32.85 11.04 -22.68
N ASP A 359 -31.69 11.68 -22.70
CA ASP A 359 -30.50 11.20 -23.38
C ASP A 359 -29.43 10.82 -22.34
N VAL A 360 -29.51 9.59 -21.85
CA VAL A 360 -28.64 9.08 -20.78
C VAL A 360 -27.72 7.99 -21.32
N ARG A 361 -26.40 8.09 -21.05
CA ARG A 361 -25.47 7.00 -21.20
C ARG A 361 -25.58 6.08 -20.00
N LEU A 362 -25.87 4.80 -20.20
CA LEU A 362 -26.02 3.83 -19.12
C LEU A 362 -24.75 2.99 -18.92
N ILE A 363 -24.29 2.93 -17.67
CA ILE A 363 -23.27 1.99 -17.19
C ILE A 363 -23.92 1.17 -16.08
N THR A 364 -23.80 -0.16 -16.12
CA THR A 364 -24.37 -1.05 -15.11
C THR A 364 -23.31 -1.95 -14.53
N ALA A 365 -23.47 -2.33 -13.27
CA ALA A 365 -22.56 -3.24 -12.60
C ALA A 365 -23.29 -4.28 -11.75
N THR A 366 -22.68 -5.45 -11.55
CA THR A 366 -23.17 -6.48 -10.63
C THR A 366 -22.07 -7.48 -10.25
N ASN A 367 -22.22 -8.08 -9.08
CA ASN A 367 -21.44 -9.24 -8.64
C ASN A 367 -22.17 -10.57 -8.94
N ARG A 368 -23.45 -10.54 -9.35
CA ARG A 368 -24.26 -11.72 -9.65
C ARG A 368 -24.04 -12.20 -11.09
N ASN A 369 -24.22 -13.49 -11.30
CA ASN A 369 -24.25 -14.07 -12.63
C ASN A 369 -25.63 -13.87 -13.27
N LEU A 370 -25.78 -12.86 -14.13
CA LEU A 370 -27.05 -12.54 -14.79
C LEU A 370 -27.53 -13.66 -15.74
N GLU A 371 -26.62 -14.42 -16.35
CA GLU A 371 -27.00 -15.56 -17.23
C GLU A 371 -27.74 -16.63 -16.45
N LYS A 372 -27.24 -16.96 -15.24
CA LYS A 372 -27.88 -17.89 -14.33
C LYS A 372 -29.24 -17.34 -13.88
N MET A 373 -29.32 -16.06 -13.55
CA MET A 373 -30.56 -15.41 -13.14
C MET A 373 -31.61 -15.40 -14.28
N VAL A 374 -31.20 -15.26 -15.54
CA VAL A 374 -32.08 -15.39 -16.71
C VAL A 374 -32.60 -16.82 -16.83
N ALA A 375 -31.76 -17.83 -16.62
CA ALA A 375 -32.18 -19.23 -16.63
C ALA A 375 -33.18 -19.58 -15.50
N GLU A 376 -33.01 -18.94 -14.34
CA GLU A 376 -33.89 -19.07 -13.17
C GLU A 376 -35.18 -18.21 -13.27
N GLY A 377 -35.29 -17.34 -14.28
CA GLY A 377 -36.45 -16.46 -14.48
C GLY A 377 -36.48 -15.25 -13.54
N THR A 378 -35.41 -14.97 -12.78
CA THR A 378 -35.32 -13.82 -11.86
C THR A 378 -34.75 -12.57 -12.53
N PHE A 379 -34.20 -12.70 -13.74
CA PHE A 379 -33.79 -11.59 -14.59
C PHE A 379 -34.36 -11.74 -16.01
N ARG A 380 -34.82 -10.65 -16.60
CA ARG A 380 -35.43 -10.67 -17.94
C ARG A 380 -34.36 -10.86 -19.01
N ARG A 381 -34.59 -11.79 -19.91
CA ARG A 381 -33.68 -12.12 -21.03
C ARG A 381 -33.51 -10.94 -22.01
N ASP A 382 -34.58 -10.22 -22.29
CA ASP A 382 -34.58 -9.05 -23.20
C ASP A 382 -33.71 -7.90 -22.65
N LEU A 383 -33.81 -7.61 -21.36
CA LEU A 383 -32.96 -6.64 -20.69
C LEU A 383 -31.50 -7.08 -20.66
N TYR A 384 -31.22 -8.35 -20.37
CA TYR A 384 -29.85 -8.88 -20.35
C TYR A 384 -29.13 -8.60 -21.67
N TYR A 385 -29.72 -8.92 -22.82
CA TYR A 385 -29.09 -8.65 -24.12
C TYR A 385 -28.94 -7.16 -24.44
N ARG A 386 -29.77 -6.29 -23.86
CA ARG A 386 -29.67 -4.85 -24.04
C ARG A 386 -28.59 -4.22 -23.18
N LEU A 387 -28.28 -4.83 -22.02
CA LEU A 387 -27.20 -4.39 -21.11
C LEU A 387 -25.86 -4.99 -21.51
N ASN A 388 -25.82 -6.24 -21.89
CA ASN A 388 -24.58 -6.97 -22.20
C ASN A 388 -24.08 -6.67 -23.64
N VAL A 389 -23.91 -5.37 -23.96
CA VAL A 389 -23.37 -4.92 -25.26
C VAL A 389 -21.85 -4.82 -25.21
N PHE A 390 -21.31 -4.24 -24.16
CA PHE A 390 -19.87 -4.16 -23.93
C PHE A 390 -19.56 -4.63 -22.51
N PRO A 391 -19.26 -5.91 -22.31
CA PRO A 391 -18.92 -6.44 -20.99
C PRO A 391 -17.47 -6.12 -20.62
N ILE A 392 -17.26 -5.69 -19.38
CA ILE A 392 -15.95 -5.54 -18.73
C ILE A 392 -15.96 -6.39 -17.47
N VAL A 393 -15.03 -7.35 -17.39
CA VAL A 393 -14.89 -8.21 -16.23
C VAL A 393 -13.71 -7.72 -15.38
N LEU A 394 -13.99 -7.29 -14.16
CA LEU A 394 -12.95 -6.90 -13.19
C LEU A 394 -12.46 -8.17 -12.48
N PRO A 395 -11.16 -8.48 -12.56
CA PRO A 395 -10.60 -9.64 -11.88
C PRO A 395 -10.63 -9.45 -10.36
N PRO A 396 -10.86 -10.51 -9.57
CA PRO A 396 -10.67 -10.46 -8.14
C PRO A 396 -9.20 -10.24 -7.80
N LEU A 397 -8.91 -9.77 -6.59
CA LEU A 397 -7.56 -9.37 -6.19
C LEU A 397 -6.57 -10.54 -6.18
N ARG A 398 -7.04 -11.76 -5.88
CA ARG A 398 -6.24 -13.00 -5.93
C ARG A 398 -5.71 -13.34 -7.33
N ASP A 399 -6.38 -12.90 -8.39
CA ASP A 399 -5.96 -13.12 -9.79
C ASP A 399 -5.01 -12.02 -10.31
N ARG A 400 -4.69 -11.02 -9.47
CA ARG A 400 -3.77 -9.90 -9.74
C ARG A 400 -2.84 -9.64 -8.56
N GLN A 401 -2.13 -10.67 -8.13
CA GLN A 401 -1.26 -10.64 -6.95
C GLN A 401 -0.18 -9.55 -7.01
N ASP A 402 0.32 -9.23 -8.21
CA ASP A 402 1.28 -8.14 -8.42
C ASP A 402 0.75 -6.76 -8.00
N ASP A 403 -0.57 -6.58 -7.94
CA ASP A 403 -1.19 -5.32 -7.58
C ASP A 403 -1.43 -5.19 -6.06
N ILE A 404 -1.30 -6.28 -5.27
CA ILE A 404 -1.60 -6.29 -3.84
C ILE A 404 -0.67 -5.32 -3.08
N LEU A 405 0.64 -5.45 -3.24
CA LEU A 405 1.59 -4.59 -2.54
C LEU A 405 1.51 -3.12 -2.95
N PRO A 406 1.43 -2.76 -4.25
CA PRO A 406 1.19 -1.38 -4.66
C PRO A 406 -0.08 -0.77 -4.04
N LEU A 407 -1.19 -1.52 -3.99
CA LEU A 407 -2.43 -1.09 -3.33
C LEU A 407 -2.26 -0.94 -1.82
N ALA A 408 -1.62 -1.91 -1.17
CA ALA A 408 -1.36 -1.86 0.27
C ALA A 408 -0.49 -0.64 0.64
N HIS A 409 0.58 -0.37 -0.10
CA HIS A 409 1.43 0.82 0.11
C HIS A 409 0.65 2.12 -0.06
N TYR A 410 -0.19 2.21 -1.09
CA TYR A 410 -1.04 3.38 -1.30
C TYR A 410 -1.99 3.62 -0.13
N PHE A 411 -2.67 2.57 0.36
CA PHE A 411 -3.58 2.71 1.50
C PHE A 411 -2.84 3.05 2.79
N VAL A 412 -1.70 2.42 3.06
CA VAL A 412 -0.85 2.77 4.21
C VAL A 412 -0.44 4.24 4.16
N GLN A 413 0.02 4.73 3.02
CA GLN A 413 0.38 6.13 2.85
C GLN A 413 -0.82 7.05 3.11
N ARG A 414 -1.95 6.80 2.46
CA ARG A 414 -3.18 7.59 2.58
C ARG A 414 -3.68 7.67 4.03
N PHE A 415 -3.75 6.53 4.73
CA PHE A 415 -4.23 6.49 6.11
C PHE A 415 -3.19 7.07 7.09
N SER A 416 -1.91 6.94 6.80
CA SER A 416 -0.85 7.57 7.59
C SER A 416 -0.91 9.10 7.50
N GLU A 417 -1.13 9.64 6.30
CA GLU A 417 -1.33 11.08 6.10
C GLU A 417 -2.58 11.59 6.86
N GLN A 418 -3.70 10.85 6.80
CA GLN A 418 -4.93 11.19 7.54
C GLN A 418 -4.74 11.12 9.05
N ALA A 419 -3.93 10.19 9.54
CA ALA A 419 -3.60 10.04 10.96
C ALA A 419 -2.46 10.97 11.41
N HIS A 420 -1.93 11.85 10.52
CA HIS A 420 -0.78 12.72 10.78
C HIS A 420 0.46 11.94 11.25
N ARG A 421 0.69 10.75 10.69
CA ARG A 421 1.83 9.88 11.00
C ARG A 421 2.79 9.85 9.83
N GLU A 422 4.06 10.06 10.12
CA GLU A 422 5.10 10.03 9.11
C GLU A 422 5.88 8.70 9.16
N GLY A 423 6.33 8.23 7.99
CA GLY A 423 7.27 7.10 7.89
C GLY A 423 6.69 5.73 8.19
N VAL A 424 5.36 5.54 8.18
CA VAL A 424 4.72 4.23 8.36
C VAL A 424 5.06 3.31 7.20
N ARG A 425 5.49 2.07 7.51
CA ARG A 425 5.94 1.08 6.52
C ARG A 425 5.42 -0.31 6.86
N LEU A 426 5.34 -1.17 5.84
CA LEU A 426 5.07 -2.58 5.98
C LEU A 426 6.37 -3.34 6.24
N SER A 427 6.39 -4.28 7.19
CA SER A 427 7.50 -5.22 7.35
C SER A 427 7.47 -6.29 6.25
N LEU A 428 8.62 -6.92 5.97
CA LEU A 428 8.70 -8.02 4.98
C LEU A 428 7.73 -9.16 5.31
N ALA A 429 7.62 -9.52 6.59
CA ALA A 429 6.69 -10.56 7.03
C ALA A 429 5.22 -10.17 6.83
N ALA A 430 4.87 -8.88 7.01
CA ALA A 430 3.53 -8.40 6.72
C ALA A 430 3.24 -8.40 5.21
N MET A 431 4.22 -8.00 4.38
CA MET A 431 4.09 -8.05 2.91
C MET A 431 3.88 -9.47 2.39
N ASP A 432 4.65 -10.45 2.88
CA ASP A 432 4.49 -11.86 2.52
C ASP A 432 3.10 -12.38 2.88
N MET A 433 2.60 -12.04 4.08
CA MET A 433 1.24 -12.41 4.51
C MET A 433 0.16 -11.78 3.63
N LEU A 434 0.31 -10.51 3.24
CA LEU A 434 -0.63 -9.82 2.35
C LEU A 434 -0.69 -10.46 0.96
N GLN A 435 0.45 -10.92 0.42
CA GLN A 435 0.53 -11.54 -0.91
C GLN A 435 -0.08 -12.95 -0.94
N ARG A 436 -0.02 -13.70 0.15
CA ARG A 436 -0.55 -15.08 0.23
C ARG A 436 -2.04 -15.14 0.48
N TYR A 437 -2.65 -14.10 1.00
CA TYR A 437 -4.05 -14.09 1.36
C TYR A 437 -4.97 -13.94 0.12
N ASP A 438 -6.09 -14.66 0.09
CA ASP A 438 -7.00 -14.74 -1.07
C ASP A 438 -7.90 -13.52 -1.27
N TRP A 439 -7.98 -12.64 -0.29
CA TRP A 439 -8.77 -11.39 -0.36
C TRP A 439 -10.23 -11.59 -0.80
N PRO A 440 -11.06 -12.34 -0.06
CA PRO A 440 -12.45 -12.57 -0.45
C PRO A 440 -13.27 -11.28 -0.56
N GLY A 441 -12.94 -10.23 0.20
CA GLY A 441 -13.50 -8.88 0.09
C GLY A 441 -12.74 -7.95 -0.86
N ASN A 442 -11.76 -8.48 -1.62
CA ASN A 442 -10.98 -7.77 -2.63
C ASN A 442 -10.32 -6.47 -2.10
N ILE A 443 -10.34 -5.38 -2.89
CA ILE A 443 -9.71 -4.10 -2.53
C ILE A 443 -10.36 -3.48 -1.29
N ARG A 444 -11.67 -3.64 -1.08
CA ARG A 444 -12.36 -3.10 0.10
C ARG A 444 -11.86 -3.74 1.39
N GLU A 445 -11.61 -5.04 1.38
CA GLU A 445 -11.02 -5.74 2.52
C GLU A 445 -9.57 -5.32 2.77
N LEU A 446 -8.77 -5.18 1.70
CA LEU A 446 -7.40 -4.69 1.78
C LEU A 446 -7.35 -3.26 2.36
N GLU A 447 -8.21 -2.35 1.88
CA GLU A 447 -8.33 -0.99 2.38
C GLU A 447 -8.63 -0.98 3.89
N ASN A 448 -9.65 -1.71 4.33
CA ASN A 448 -10.02 -1.82 5.74
C ASN A 448 -8.88 -2.45 6.59
N ALA A 449 -8.17 -3.44 6.05
CA ALA A 449 -7.04 -4.07 6.74
C ALA A 449 -5.89 -3.08 6.94
N MET A 450 -5.57 -2.27 5.95
CA MET A 450 -4.51 -1.25 6.05
C MET A 450 -4.92 -0.09 6.97
N GLU A 451 -6.16 0.37 6.91
CA GLU A 451 -6.70 1.37 7.84
C GLU A 451 -6.55 0.90 9.29
N ARG A 452 -7.04 -0.31 9.57
CA ARG A 452 -6.91 -0.91 10.90
C ARG A 452 -5.45 -1.06 11.34
N ALA A 453 -4.57 -1.52 10.45
CA ALA A 453 -3.16 -1.68 10.75
C ALA A 453 -2.49 -0.36 11.15
N VAL A 454 -2.77 0.73 10.43
CA VAL A 454 -2.27 2.08 10.75
C VAL A 454 -2.81 2.58 12.09
N LEU A 455 -4.08 2.32 12.41
CA LEU A 455 -4.69 2.69 13.70
C LEU A 455 -4.06 1.94 14.87
N LEU A 456 -3.73 0.65 14.70
CA LEU A 456 -3.17 -0.21 15.76
C LEU A 456 -1.68 0.04 16.04
N LEU A 457 -0.97 0.79 15.20
CA LEU A 457 0.48 1.02 15.34
C LEU A 457 0.91 1.74 16.63
N GLY A 458 0.00 2.44 17.32
CA GLY A 458 0.37 3.26 18.48
C GLY A 458 1.44 4.29 18.12
N GLN A 459 2.62 4.20 18.74
CA GLN A 459 3.78 5.07 18.42
C GLN A 459 4.77 4.44 17.43
N GLN A 460 4.52 3.22 16.99
CA GLN A 460 5.41 2.52 16.06
C GLN A 460 5.21 3.03 14.63
N SER A 461 6.24 2.88 13.78
CA SER A 461 6.20 3.21 12.36
C SER A 461 6.26 1.99 11.45
N LEU A 462 6.33 0.75 12.00
CA LEU A 462 6.46 -0.48 11.24
C LEU A 462 5.24 -1.38 11.45
N ILE A 463 4.48 -1.64 10.40
CA ILE A 463 3.37 -2.59 10.40
C ILE A 463 3.94 -4.01 10.40
N LEU A 464 3.69 -4.72 11.49
CA LEU A 464 4.06 -6.12 11.69
C LEU A 464 2.84 -7.02 11.44
N PRO A 465 3.01 -8.34 11.23
CA PRO A 465 1.91 -9.28 11.08
C PRO A 465 0.82 -9.14 12.14
N GLN A 466 1.18 -8.93 13.39
CA GLN A 466 0.24 -8.78 14.51
C GLN A 466 -0.74 -7.60 14.38
N HIS A 467 -0.45 -6.62 13.53
CA HIS A 467 -1.35 -5.49 13.24
C HIS A 467 -2.38 -5.82 12.14
N LEU A 468 -2.16 -6.93 11.41
CA LEU A 468 -3.07 -7.41 10.37
C LEU A 468 -4.25 -8.19 10.99
N PRO A 469 -5.38 -8.33 10.26
CA PRO A 469 -6.55 -9.07 10.73
C PRO A 469 -6.24 -10.53 11.10
N GLN A 470 -6.91 -11.04 12.14
CA GLN A 470 -6.75 -12.44 12.58
C GLN A 470 -7.07 -13.47 11.49
N SER A 471 -8.00 -13.17 10.59
CA SER A 471 -8.33 -14.04 9.45
C SER A 471 -7.10 -14.40 8.60
N MET A 472 -6.14 -13.49 8.46
CA MET A 472 -4.91 -13.73 7.72
C MET A 472 -3.94 -14.64 8.46
N HIS A 473 -3.92 -14.60 9.80
CA HIS A 473 -3.07 -15.48 10.61
C HIS A 473 -3.53 -16.93 10.51
N VAL A 474 -4.83 -17.17 10.60
CA VAL A 474 -5.44 -18.51 10.47
C VAL A 474 -5.16 -19.09 9.07
N PHE A 475 -5.22 -18.25 8.04
CA PHE A 475 -4.91 -18.64 6.66
C PHE A 475 -3.44 -19.03 6.50
N ALA A 476 -2.51 -18.26 7.06
CA ALA A 476 -1.07 -18.53 7.00
C ALA A 476 -0.67 -19.81 7.76
N GLU A 477 -1.36 -20.15 8.84
CA GLU A 477 -1.16 -21.42 9.58
C GLU A 477 -1.64 -22.62 8.75
N GLN A 478 -2.76 -22.47 8.02
CA GLN A 478 -3.29 -23.54 7.15
C GLN A 478 -2.40 -23.82 5.93
N ASP A 479 -1.74 -22.80 5.37
CA ASP A 479 -0.78 -22.96 4.26
C ASP A 479 0.52 -23.65 4.68
N GLN A 480 0.97 -23.46 5.92
CA GLN A 480 2.15 -24.15 6.45
C GLN A 480 1.88 -25.64 6.75
N GLU A 481 0.65 -25.98 7.10
CA GLU A 481 0.21 -27.37 7.23
C GLU A 481 -0.13 -28.03 5.88
N GLY A 482 -0.34 -27.25 4.81
CA GLY A 482 -0.73 -27.72 3.48
C GLY A 482 0.32 -28.55 2.71
N GLY A 483 1.52 -28.73 3.25
CA GLY A 483 2.53 -29.66 2.74
C GLY A 483 2.18 -31.14 2.95
N GLN A 484 1.22 -31.49 3.80
CA GLN A 484 0.72 -32.84 4.06
C GLN A 484 -0.77 -32.89 4.47
N ALA A 485 -1.63 -32.07 3.88
CA ALA A 485 -3.06 -32.18 4.12
C ALA A 485 -3.65 -33.36 3.31
N GLN A 486 -3.70 -34.53 3.92
CA GLN A 486 -4.71 -35.52 3.59
C GLN A 486 -6.08 -34.86 3.61
N LYS A 487 -6.87 -35.07 2.55
CA LYS A 487 -8.27 -34.63 2.39
C LYS A 487 -9.04 -34.82 3.70
N ARG A 488 -9.35 -33.74 4.40
CA ARG A 488 -10.27 -33.77 5.53
C ARG A 488 -11.62 -34.26 5.00
N ASN A 489 -12.01 -35.44 5.45
CA ASN A 489 -13.32 -36.00 5.17
C ASN A 489 -14.37 -35.09 5.82
N THR A 490 -15.11 -34.32 5.03
CA THR A 490 -16.16 -33.41 5.47
C THR A 490 -17.36 -34.11 6.12
N ASN A 491 -17.32 -35.45 6.26
CA ASN A 491 -18.37 -36.27 6.86
C ASN A 491 -17.97 -36.90 8.22
N ALA A 492 -16.81 -36.54 8.78
CA ALA A 492 -16.38 -37.05 10.07
C ALA A 492 -17.18 -36.40 11.22
N THR A 493 -17.57 -37.19 12.20
CA THR A 493 -18.25 -36.69 13.40
C THR A 493 -17.30 -35.87 14.27
N LEU A 494 -17.86 -35.00 15.13
CA LEU A 494 -17.07 -34.22 16.11
C LEU A 494 -16.14 -35.12 16.95
N GLN A 495 -16.61 -36.32 17.30
CA GLN A 495 -15.85 -37.28 18.08
C GLN A 495 -14.63 -37.81 17.31
N GLU A 496 -14.76 -38.06 16.02
CA GLU A 496 -13.67 -38.51 15.17
C GLU A 496 -12.60 -37.42 15.03
N HIS A 497 -12.99 -36.15 14.87
CA HIS A 497 -12.06 -35.03 14.85
C HIS A 497 -11.30 -34.86 16.17
N LEU A 498 -11.98 -34.99 17.31
CA LEU A 498 -11.35 -34.92 18.62
C LEU A 498 -10.39 -36.09 18.84
N ASP A 499 -10.74 -37.30 18.39
CA ASP A 499 -9.89 -38.49 18.48
C ASP A 499 -8.62 -38.34 17.58
N GLU A 500 -8.72 -37.73 16.40
CA GLU A 500 -7.57 -37.43 15.53
C GLU A 500 -6.62 -36.41 16.16
N LEU A 501 -7.16 -35.31 16.69
CA LEU A 501 -6.37 -34.27 17.37
C LEU A 501 -5.68 -34.84 18.63
N GLU A 502 -6.39 -35.62 19.42
CA GLU A 502 -5.84 -36.27 20.61
C GLU A 502 -4.70 -37.24 20.24
N LYS A 503 -4.87 -38.00 19.16
CA LYS A 503 -3.86 -38.93 18.67
C LYS A 503 -2.62 -38.17 18.18
N ALA A 504 -2.75 -37.07 17.46
CA ALA A 504 -1.64 -36.23 17.00
C ALA A 504 -0.85 -35.67 18.20
N CYS A 505 -1.52 -35.05 19.17
CA CYS A 505 -0.86 -34.51 20.36
C CYS A 505 -0.10 -35.58 21.15
N ILE A 506 -0.60 -36.81 21.22
CA ILE A 506 0.06 -37.94 21.91
C ILE A 506 1.32 -38.35 21.12
N ILE A 507 1.27 -38.42 19.79
CA ILE A 507 2.40 -38.79 18.95
C ILE A 507 3.54 -37.75 19.09
N ASP A 508 3.22 -36.45 19.04
CA ASP A 508 4.16 -35.36 19.18
C ASP A 508 4.85 -35.39 20.56
N ALA A 509 4.07 -35.50 21.63
CA ALA A 509 4.64 -35.62 22.98
C ALA A 509 5.51 -36.88 23.17
N MET A 510 5.14 -38.01 22.54
CA MET A 510 5.95 -39.21 22.55
C MET A 510 7.25 -39.09 21.77
N HIS A 511 7.22 -38.34 20.66
CA HIS A 511 8.41 -38.04 19.85
C HIS A 511 9.39 -37.14 20.63
N ASP A 512 8.89 -36.05 21.21
CA ASP A 512 9.70 -35.08 21.97
C ASP A 512 10.32 -35.71 23.24
N CYS A 513 9.57 -36.60 23.89
CA CYS A 513 10.01 -37.30 25.07
C CYS A 513 10.75 -38.62 24.77
N HIS A 514 11.11 -38.90 23.50
CA HIS A 514 11.83 -40.10 23.07
C HIS A 514 11.26 -41.42 23.62
N GLY A 515 9.95 -41.54 23.61
CA GLY A 515 9.23 -42.72 24.05
C GLY A 515 9.18 -42.93 25.58
N GLN A 516 9.48 -41.89 26.39
CA GLN A 516 9.39 -41.92 27.85
C GLN A 516 7.93 -41.57 28.29
N ILE A 517 7.13 -42.60 28.56
CA ILE A 517 5.70 -42.44 28.88
C ILE A 517 5.46 -41.51 30.10
N VAL A 518 6.35 -41.53 31.10
CA VAL A 518 6.18 -40.69 32.30
C VAL A 518 6.32 -39.21 31.95
N LYS A 519 7.36 -38.82 31.19
CA LYS A 519 7.58 -37.44 30.78
C LYS A 519 6.54 -36.95 29.78
N ALA A 520 6.12 -37.78 28.82
CA ALA A 520 5.07 -37.44 27.88
C ALA A 520 3.72 -37.22 28.58
N ALA A 521 3.44 -38.00 29.65
CA ALA A 521 2.24 -37.80 30.46
C ALA A 521 2.29 -36.47 31.21
N GLU A 522 3.41 -36.08 31.77
CA GLU A 522 3.61 -34.78 32.42
C GLU A 522 3.41 -33.60 31.44
N VAL A 523 4.02 -33.68 30.23
CA VAL A 523 3.85 -32.65 29.19
C VAL A 523 2.40 -32.48 28.76
N LEU A 524 1.65 -33.60 28.66
CA LEU A 524 0.25 -33.58 28.27
C LEU A 524 -0.73 -33.30 29.45
N GLY A 525 -0.21 -33.08 30.66
CA GLY A 525 -1.06 -32.89 31.86
C GLY A 525 -1.90 -34.13 32.24
N LEU A 526 -1.42 -35.32 31.83
CA LEU A 526 -2.11 -36.60 32.06
C LEU A 526 -1.36 -37.46 33.09
N THR A 527 -2.08 -38.41 33.69
CA THR A 527 -1.43 -39.46 34.47
C THR A 527 -0.86 -40.55 33.55
N GLN A 528 0.25 -41.20 33.96
CA GLN A 528 0.87 -42.29 33.20
C GLN A 528 -0.14 -43.38 32.82
N ARG A 529 -1.10 -43.65 33.72
CA ARG A 529 -2.14 -44.65 33.51
C ARG A 529 -3.12 -44.25 32.40
N ILE A 530 -3.54 -42.97 32.38
CA ILE A 530 -4.42 -42.42 31.34
C ILE A 530 -3.72 -42.42 29.99
N LEU A 531 -2.46 -41.94 29.91
CA LEU A 531 -1.69 -41.98 28.67
C LEU A 531 -1.51 -43.42 28.17
N GLY A 532 -1.25 -44.39 29.06
CA GLY A 532 -1.14 -45.79 28.66
C GLY A 532 -2.43 -46.38 28.06
N LEU A 533 -3.60 -45.98 28.57
CA LEU A 533 -4.88 -46.35 27.99
C LEU A 533 -5.13 -45.72 26.61
N ARG A 534 -4.73 -44.43 26.43
CA ARG A 534 -4.83 -43.70 25.16
C ARG A 534 -3.88 -44.27 24.09
N LEU A 535 -2.65 -44.61 24.45
CA LEU A 535 -1.70 -45.30 23.55
C LEU A 535 -2.29 -46.62 23.03
N LYS A 536 -2.96 -47.41 23.91
CA LYS A 536 -3.68 -48.62 23.49
C LYS A 536 -4.89 -48.32 22.61
N LYS A 537 -5.70 -47.32 22.96
CA LYS A 537 -6.89 -46.89 22.17
C LYS A 537 -6.50 -46.56 20.74
N TYR A 538 -5.42 -45.83 20.55
CA TYR A 538 -4.96 -45.35 19.22
C TYR A 538 -3.95 -46.27 18.56
N ASN A 539 -3.66 -47.44 19.16
CA ASN A 539 -2.69 -48.43 18.66
C ASN A 539 -1.29 -47.87 18.39
N ILE A 540 -0.80 -47.01 19.30
CA ILE A 540 0.53 -46.35 19.21
C ILE A 540 1.55 -47.17 20.02
N ASP A 541 2.58 -47.68 19.35
CA ASP A 541 3.69 -48.38 20.04
C ASP A 541 4.77 -47.36 20.48
N TYR A 542 4.81 -47.07 21.77
CA TYR A 542 5.77 -46.15 22.37
C TYR A 542 7.23 -46.56 22.18
N LYS A 543 7.54 -47.85 21.81
CA LYS A 543 8.88 -48.35 21.56
C LYS A 543 9.47 -47.83 20.26
N GLU A 544 8.64 -47.47 19.28
CA GLU A 544 9.08 -46.91 18.01
C GLU A 544 9.77 -45.55 18.19
N PHE A 545 9.40 -44.80 19.23
CA PHE A 545 9.95 -43.48 19.54
C PHE A 545 11.26 -43.54 20.37
N ARG A 546 11.71 -44.73 20.77
CA ARG A 546 12.97 -44.87 21.47
C ARG A 546 14.12 -44.80 20.45
N ARG A 547 15.06 -43.84 20.62
CA ARG A 547 16.30 -43.83 19.84
C ARG A 547 16.96 -45.21 19.93
N LYS A 548 17.18 -45.88 18.81
CA LYS A 548 18.14 -47.03 18.78
C LYS A 548 19.48 -46.49 19.27
N LYS A 549 20.00 -47.03 20.36
CA LYS A 549 21.39 -46.78 20.75
C LYS A 549 22.30 -47.16 19.59
N PRO A 550 23.34 -46.33 19.30
CA PRO A 550 24.32 -46.62 18.27
C PRO A 550 25.04 -47.91 18.51
#